data_fb0e32120a40a9c6d418e07827120df2
#
_entry.id   fb0e32120a40a9c6d418e07827120df2
#
_cell.length_a   1.000
_cell.length_b   1.000
_cell.length_c   1.000
_cell.angle_alpha   90.00
_cell.angle_beta   90.00
_cell.angle_gamma   90.00
#
_symmetry.space_group_name_H-M   'P 1'
#
loop_
_entity.id
_entity.type
_entity.pdbx_description
1 polymer ?
#
loop_
_entity_poly.entity_id
_entity_poly.type
_entity_poly.pdbx_seq_one_letter_code
_entity_poly.pdbx_strand_id
1 'polypeptide(L)'
;MDIAQLTRKILDRRAAPQGPVPIVQAGHPALRRRPLAARGRLDAALLRELVEATTVTMREAPGVGLAAPQIGLPLRLYVIEDRFAPEEQSAQQQGVPEQGADLQDPLERTPVALRAFLDPEVELLGEQAVYAWEGCLSVDGWQSIVARSRRVRLRAVELLADDELREIDEEFVGWPARIVQHETDHLAGILCHDRGVPRSFVQAGYTALYEDMPEAVRRLGLEGEIRLGTGQVLVERTPGEKR
;
A
#
# COMPACT_ATOMS: atom_id res chain seq x y z
N MET A 1 -15.08 16.85 -18.75
CA MET A 1 -14.76 15.50 -19.29
C MET A 1 -15.39 14.50 -18.34
N ASP A 2 -16.19 13.62 -18.86
CA ASP A 2 -16.82 12.53 -18.14
C ASP A 2 -15.74 11.51 -17.68
N ILE A 3 -16.01 10.78 -16.59
CA ILE A 3 -15.08 9.80 -16.01
C ILE A 3 -14.75 8.66 -17.00
N ALA A 4 -15.74 8.17 -17.74
CA ALA A 4 -15.52 7.13 -18.74
C ALA A 4 -14.61 7.61 -19.88
N GLN A 5 -14.80 8.84 -20.37
CA GLN A 5 -13.90 9.43 -21.36
C GLN A 5 -12.49 9.64 -20.83
N LEU A 6 -12.35 10.07 -19.56
CA LEU A 6 -11.04 10.21 -18.94
C LEU A 6 -10.35 8.86 -18.79
N THR A 7 -11.08 7.81 -18.38
CA THR A 7 -10.57 6.45 -18.26
C THR A 7 -10.02 5.96 -19.60
N ARG A 8 -10.79 6.07 -20.69
CA ARG A 8 -10.33 5.71 -22.04
C ARG A 8 -9.07 6.46 -22.44
N LYS A 9 -9.04 7.79 -22.23
CA LYS A 9 -7.86 8.63 -22.52
C LYS A 9 -6.62 8.21 -21.72
N ILE A 10 -6.79 7.73 -20.49
CA ILE A 10 -5.68 7.21 -19.67
C ILE A 10 -5.21 5.87 -20.21
N LEU A 11 -6.14 4.96 -20.53
CA LEU A 11 -5.82 3.65 -21.11
C LEU A 11 -5.15 3.76 -22.48
N ASP A 12 -5.49 4.78 -23.29
CA ASP A 12 -4.87 5.08 -24.59
C ASP A 12 -3.39 5.51 -24.48
N ARG A 13 -2.90 5.83 -23.26
CA ARG A 13 -1.48 6.16 -23.02
C ARG A 13 -0.58 4.93 -22.90
N ARG A 14 -1.15 3.73 -22.86
CA ARG A 14 -0.38 2.49 -22.84
C ARG A 14 0.47 2.38 -24.10
N ALA A 15 1.71 1.95 -23.96
CA ALA A 15 2.61 1.73 -25.09
C ALA A 15 2.16 0.52 -25.96
N ALA A 16 1.39 -0.39 -25.37
CA ALA A 16 0.79 -1.56 -26.02
C ALA A 16 -0.61 -1.81 -25.43
N PRO A 17 -1.53 -2.47 -26.15
CA PRO A 17 -2.91 -2.68 -25.69
C PRO A 17 -3.05 -3.32 -24.30
N GLN A 18 -2.09 -4.18 -23.92
CA GLN A 18 -2.03 -4.85 -22.62
C GLN A 18 -0.86 -4.36 -21.74
N GLY A 19 -0.24 -3.24 -22.11
CA GLY A 19 0.89 -2.67 -21.38
C GLY A 19 0.47 -1.84 -20.16
N PRO A 20 1.45 -1.42 -19.37
CA PRO A 20 1.22 -0.59 -18.19
C PRO A 20 0.77 0.83 -18.57
N VAL A 21 0.07 1.46 -17.65
CA VAL A 21 -0.26 2.88 -17.70
C VAL A 21 0.83 3.68 -16.97
N PRO A 22 1.25 4.85 -17.47
CA PRO A 22 2.22 5.69 -16.74
C PRO A 22 1.72 6.07 -15.33
N ILE A 23 2.56 5.84 -14.33
CA ILE A 23 2.30 6.25 -12.93
C ILE A 23 2.68 7.73 -12.77
N VAL A 24 1.76 8.51 -12.21
CA VAL A 24 2.01 9.93 -11.90
C VAL A 24 2.74 10.07 -10.57
N GLN A 25 3.67 11.04 -10.53
CA GLN A 25 4.55 11.24 -9.37
C GLN A 25 4.03 12.34 -8.43
N ALA A 26 4.55 12.37 -7.20
CA ALA A 26 4.24 13.38 -6.19
C ALA A 26 4.35 14.79 -6.78
N GLY A 27 3.33 15.63 -6.49
CA GLY A 27 3.13 16.91 -7.17
C GLY A 27 2.02 16.88 -8.22
N HIS A 28 1.67 15.71 -8.78
CA HIS A 28 0.55 15.61 -9.70
C HIS A 28 -0.81 15.84 -8.99
N PRO A 29 -1.71 16.70 -9.51
CA PRO A 29 -2.95 17.06 -8.81
C PRO A 29 -3.89 15.90 -8.51
N ALA A 30 -3.88 14.82 -9.32
CA ALA A 30 -4.74 13.65 -9.10
C ALA A 30 -4.45 12.97 -7.75
N LEU A 31 -3.19 13.02 -7.27
CA LEU A 31 -2.76 12.42 -6.01
C LEU A 31 -3.23 13.18 -4.76
N ARG A 32 -3.79 14.39 -4.94
CA ARG A 32 -4.20 15.26 -3.82
C ARG A 32 -5.69 15.57 -3.82
N ARG A 33 -6.42 15.12 -4.83
CA ARG A 33 -7.87 15.31 -4.92
C ARG A 33 -8.61 14.13 -4.34
N ARG A 34 -9.75 14.40 -3.71
CA ARG A 34 -10.69 13.33 -3.34
C ARG A 34 -11.32 12.77 -4.62
N PRO A 35 -11.14 11.46 -4.90
CA PRO A 35 -11.72 10.83 -6.06
C PRO A 35 -13.23 10.62 -5.90
N LEU A 36 -13.89 10.42 -7.05
CA LEU A 36 -15.32 10.13 -7.13
C LEU A 36 -15.57 8.64 -6.78
N ALA A 37 -16.77 8.34 -6.28
CA ALA A 37 -17.21 6.96 -6.11
C ALA A 37 -17.13 6.20 -7.45
N ALA A 38 -16.70 4.94 -7.40
CA ALA A 38 -16.45 4.14 -8.60
C ALA A 38 -17.72 3.46 -9.12
N ARG A 39 -18.61 3.04 -8.21
CA ARG A 39 -19.84 2.32 -8.60
C ARG A 39 -20.69 3.11 -9.59
N GLY A 40 -21.10 2.45 -10.68
CA GLY A 40 -21.99 3.02 -11.70
C GLY A 40 -21.36 4.10 -12.60
N ARG A 41 -20.03 4.33 -12.50
CA ARG A 41 -19.33 5.32 -13.33
C ARG A 41 -18.78 4.79 -14.63
N LEU A 42 -18.50 3.50 -14.68
CA LEU A 42 -17.97 2.78 -15.83
C LEU A 42 -18.90 1.61 -16.14
N ASP A 43 -19.03 1.27 -17.42
CA ASP A 43 -19.62 0.00 -17.81
C ASP A 43 -18.69 -1.16 -17.42
N ALA A 44 -19.21 -2.39 -17.40
CA ALA A 44 -18.47 -3.57 -16.93
C ALA A 44 -17.18 -3.81 -17.73
N ALA A 45 -17.24 -3.64 -19.06
CA ALA A 45 -16.09 -3.87 -19.94
C ALA A 45 -14.96 -2.86 -19.67
N LEU A 46 -15.30 -1.58 -19.53
CA LEU A 46 -14.32 -0.53 -19.26
C LEU A 46 -13.76 -0.62 -17.82
N LEU A 47 -14.59 -1.04 -16.86
CA LEU A 47 -14.14 -1.29 -15.48
C LEU A 47 -13.14 -2.44 -15.45
N ARG A 48 -13.41 -3.55 -16.14
CA ARG A 48 -12.49 -4.68 -16.25
C ARG A 48 -11.18 -4.26 -16.92
N GLU A 49 -11.24 -3.59 -18.05
CA GLU A 49 -10.05 -3.11 -18.76
C GLU A 49 -9.20 -2.19 -17.84
N LEU A 50 -9.84 -1.32 -17.06
CA LEU A 50 -9.17 -0.46 -16.10
C LEU A 50 -8.46 -1.28 -15.01
N VAL A 51 -9.14 -2.26 -14.42
CA VAL A 51 -8.57 -3.13 -13.37
C VAL A 51 -7.40 -3.94 -13.90
N GLU A 52 -7.53 -4.52 -15.10
CA GLU A 52 -6.45 -5.25 -15.78
C GLU A 52 -5.23 -4.36 -16.02
N ALA A 53 -5.43 -3.17 -16.60
CA ALA A 53 -4.35 -2.22 -16.85
C ALA A 53 -3.68 -1.74 -15.56
N THR A 54 -4.46 -1.48 -14.50
CA THR A 54 -3.93 -1.12 -13.17
C THR A 54 -3.12 -2.26 -12.57
N THR A 55 -3.60 -3.50 -12.71
CA THR A 55 -2.90 -4.71 -12.24
C THR A 55 -1.57 -4.91 -12.98
N VAL A 56 -1.56 -4.80 -14.31
CA VAL A 56 -0.32 -4.89 -15.10
C VAL A 56 0.67 -3.80 -14.68
N THR A 57 0.18 -2.57 -14.51
CA THR A 57 1.01 -1.44 -14.07
C THR A 57 1.64 -1.69 -12.70
N MET A 58 0.85 -2.17 -11.73
CA MET A 58 1.33 -2.53 -10.40
C MET A 58 2.42 -3.59 -10.44
N ARG A 59 2.22 -4.64 -11.23
CA ARG A 59 3.16 -5.77 -11.33
C ARG A 59 4.47 -5.40 -12.02
N GLU A 60 4.43 -4.55 -13.04
CA GLU A 60 5.64 -4.11 -13.74
C GLU A 60 6.45 -3.09 -12.91
N ALA A 61 5.80 -2.32 -12.05
CA ALA A 61 6.42 -1.38 -11.13
C ALA A 61 6.86 -2.00 -9.78
N PRO A 62 7.05 -3.31 -9.67
CA PRO A 62 7.02 -4.27 -8.56
C PRO A 62 6.35 -3.75 -7.28
N GLY A 63 5.09 -3.30 -7.40
CA GLY A 63 4.25 -2.88 -6.28
C GLY A 63 3.37 -4.01 -5.74
N VAL A 64 2.85 -3.82 -4.53
CA VAL A 64 1.87 -4.71 -3.88
C VAL A 64 0.46 -4.11 -3.84
N GLY A 65 0.32 -2.86 -4.31
CA GLY A 65 -0.94 -2.16 -4.47
C GLY A 65 -0.78 -1.01 -5.47
N LEU A 66 -1.90 -0.59 -6.08
CA LEU A 66 -1.96 0.59 -6.95
C LEU A 66 -3.38 1.14 -7.00
N ALA A 67 -3.52 2.42 -6.64
CA ALA A 67 -4.78 3.13 -6.66
C ALA A 67 -4.99 3.93 -7.95
N ALA A 68 -6.23 4.08 -8.39
CA ALA A 68 -6.59 4.83 -9.59
C ALA A 68 -6.06 6.28 -9.63
N PRO A 69 -5.98 7.04 -8.50
CA PRO A 69 -5.31 8.35 -8.50
C PRO A 69 -3.86 8.31 -8.94
N GLN A 70 -3.14 7.20 -8.74
CA GLN A 70 -1.73 7.05 -9.11
C GLN A 70 -1.53 6.89 -10.63
N ILE A 71 -2.56 6.54 -11.36
CA ILE A 71 -2.55 6.57 -12.84
C ILE A 71 -3.25 7.83 -13.40
N GLY A 72 -3.54 8.80 -12.52
CA GLY A 72 -4.17 10.07 -12.90
C GLY A 72 -5.70 10.03 -12.97
N LEU A 73 -6.35 8.94 -12.57
CA LEU A 73 -7.80 8.77 -12.59
C LEU A 73 -8.42 9.06 -11.21
N PRO A 74 -9.25 10.11 -11.04
CA PRO A 74 -9.86 10.44 -9.75
C PRO A 74 -11.07 9.54 -9.45
N LEU A 75 -10.84 8.25 -9.27
CA LEU A 75 -11.84 7.23 -9.01
C LEU A 75 -11.49 6.45 -7.74
N ARG A 76 -12.48 6.13 -6.90
CA ARG A 76 -12.29 5.37 -5.65
C ARG A 76 -12.14 3.88 -5.96
N LEU A 77 -10.97 3.52 -6.48
CA LEU A 77 -10.62 2.15 -6.86
C LEU A 77 -9.14 1.93 -6.61
N TYR A 78 -8.79 0.73 -6.14
CA TYR A 78 -7.43 0.23 -6.14
C TYR A 78 -7.38 -1.28 -6.34
N VAL A 79 -6.23 -1.78 -6.74
CA VAL A 79 -5.89 -3.21 -6.76
C VAL A 79 -4.81 -3.51 -5.73
N ILE A 80 -4.83 -4.71 -5.15
CA ILE A 80 -3.76 -5.23 -4.29
C ILE A 80 -3.40 -6.65 -4.70
N GLU A 81 -2.12 -7.00 -4.59
CA GLU A 81 -1.59 -8.35 -4.72
C GLU A 81 -0.24 -8.43 -4.03
N ASP A 82 -0.03 -9.40 -3.15
CA ASP A 82 1.30 -9.69 -2.62
C ASP A 82 1.63 -11.17 -2.83
N ARG A 83 2.58 -11.43 -3.72
CA ARG A 83 3.06 -12.77 -4.08
C ARG A 83 4.18 -13.25 -3.18
N PHE A 84 4.32 -12.66 -2.00
CA PHE A 84 5.32 -13.05 -1.04
C PHE A 84 5.31 -14.57 -0.79
N ALA A 85 6.49 -15.19 -0.92
CA ALA A 85 6.70 -16.59 -0.58
C ALA A 85 7.73 -16.68 0.55
N PRO A 86 7.34 -17.13 1.76
CA PRO A 86 8.25 -17.20 2.91
C PRO A 86 9.51 -18.03 2.67
N GLU A 87 9.44 -19.04 1.79
CA GLU A 87 10.55 -19.96 1.47
C GLU A 87 11.68 -19.29 0.67
N GLU A 88 11.42 -18.21 -0.05
CA GLU A 88 12.42 -17.52 -0.86
C GLU A 88 13.38 -16.65 -0.03
N GLN A 89 13.00 -16.21 1.15
CA GLN A 89 13.88 -15.43 2.03
C GLN A 89 14.94 -16.29 2.72
N SER A 90 14.68 -17.58 2.98
CA SER A 90 15.64 -18.49 3.59
C SER A 90 16.82 -18.86 2.65
N ALA A 91 16.64 -18.73 1.34
CA ALA A 91 17.69 -19.03 0.35
C ALA A 91 18.70 -17.87 0.15
N GLN A 92 18.34 -16.64 0.48
CA GLN A 92 19.24 -15.48 0.33
C GLN A 92 20.03 -15.14 1.61
N GLN A 93 19.68 -15.73 2.74
CA GLN A 93 20.36 -15.57 4.05
C GLN A 93 21.17 -16.80 4.46
N GLN A 94 21.85 -17.47 3.52
CA GLN A 94 22.81 -18.52 3.86
C GLN A 94 24.04 -17.91 4.53
N GLY A 95 24.07 -17.90 5.85
CA GLY A 95 25.22 -17.48 6.63
C GLY A 95 25.04 -17.34 8.14
N VAL A 96 23.85 -17.57 8.69
CA VAL A 96 23.62 -17.50 10.15
C VAL A 96 23.25 -18.89 10.69
N PRO A 97 23.92 -19.39 11.78
CA PRO A 97 23.62 -20.69 12.36
C PRO A 97 22.21 -20.73 12.94
N GLU A 98 21.48 -21.82 12.67
CA GLU A 98 20.27 -22.19 13.36
C GLU A 98 20.49 -22.20 14.89
N GLN A 99 19.97 -21.19 15.56
CA GLN A 99 19.65 -21.32 16.99
C GLN A 99 18.19 -20.90 17.17
N GLY A 100 17.38 -21.90 17.49
CA GLY A 100 15.94 -21.87 17.65
C GLY A 100 15.38 -20.63 18.33
N ALA A 101 14.61 -19.88 17.58
CA ALA A 101 13.43 -19.18 18.01
C ALA A 101 12.55 -19.06 16.75
N ASP A 102 11.29 -19.37 16.90
CA ASP A 102 10.22 -19.05 15.97
C ASP A 102 10.23 -17.52 15.79
N LEU A 103 11.08 -16.99 14.90
CA LEU A 103 11.09 -15.57 14.53
C LEU A 103 9.87 -15.36 13.65
N GLN A 104 8.71 -15.21 14.28
CA GLN A 104 7.52 -14.71 13.60
C GLN A 104 7.91 -13.41 12.92
N ASP A 105 7.62 -13.29 11.62
CA ASP A 105 7.81 -12.06 10.87
C ASP A 105 7.10 -10.91 11.64
N PRO A 106 7.86 -9.91 12.14
CA PRO A 106 7.28 -8.83 12.95
C PRO A 106 6.25 -8.00 12.17
N LEU A 107 6.23 -8.10 10.84
CA LEU A 107 5.25 -7.47 9.98
C LEU A 107 4.04 -8.36 9.68
N GLU A 108 4.06 -9.63 10.10
CA GLU A 108 2.99 -10.59 9.83
C GLU A 108 2.64 -10.63 8.33
N ARG A 109 3.67 -10.69 7.47
CA ARG A 109 3.49 -10.69 6.03
C ARG A 109 2.97 -12.04 5.56
N THR A 110 1.83 -12.00 4.89
CA THR A 110 1.19 -13.17 4.27
C THR A 110 0.85 -12.86 2.83
N PRO A 111 0.84 -13.87 1.94
CA PRO A 111 0.42 -13.67 0.55
C PRO A 111 -0.99 -13.10 0.47
N VAL A 112 -1.19 -12.19 -0.50
CA VAL A 112 -2.50 -11.64 -0.83
C VAL A 112 -2.77 -11.95 -2.30
N ALA A 113 -3.82 -12.71 -2.61
CA ALA A 113 -4.26 -12.91 -3.97
C ALA A 113 -4.67 -11.57 -4.61
N LEU A 114 -4.63 -11.48 -5.95
CA LEU A 114 -5.12 -10.29 -6.65
C LEU A 114 -6.57 -9.99 -6.28
N ARG A 115 -6.79 -8.78 -5.80
CA ARG A 115 -8.12 -8.25 -5.48
C ARG A 115 -8.27 -6.81 -5.97
N ALA A 116 -9.46 -6.46 -6.43
CA ALA A 116 -9.81 -5.12 -6.89
C ALA A 116 -10.98 -4.58 -6.08
N PHE A 117 -10.81 -3.43 -5.44
CA PHE A 117 -11.80 -2.84 -4.56
C PHE A 117 -12.30 -1.50 -5.08
N LEU A 118 -13.62 -1.36 -5.11
CA LEU A 118 -14.34 -0.14 -5.42
C LEU A 118 -14.94 0.45 -4.14
N ASP A 119 -14.85 1.76 -4.01
CA ASP A 119 -15.43 2.54 -2.91
C ASP A 119 -15.04 2.03 -1.51
N PRO A 120 -13.78 1.68 -1.26
CA PRO A 120 -13.35 1.11 0.00
C PRO A 120 -13.46 2.13 1.14
N GLU A 121 -13.83 1.61 2.32
CA GLU A 121 -13.83 2.30 3.60
C GLU A 121 -13.05 1.47 4.61
N VAL A 122 -12.09 2.09 5.30
CA VAL A 122 -11.23 1.44 6.29
C VAL A 122 -11.52 1.97 7.68
N GLU A 123 -11.75 1.03 8.60
CA GLU A 123 -11.87 1.26 10.03
C GLU A 123 -10.63 0.68 10.72
N LEU A 124 -9.94 1.49 11.54
CA LEU A 124 -8.78 1.03 12.30
C LEU A 124 -9.25 0.28 13.55
N LEU A 125 -8.75 -0.94 13.76
CA LEU A 125 -9.14 -1.80 14.87
C LEU A 125 -8.02 -1.91 15.93
N GLY A 126 -8.44 -1.72 17.20
CA GLY A 126 -7.50 -1.79 18.33
C GLY A 126 -6.52 -0.62 18.39
N GLU A 127 -5.57 -0.71 19.32
CA GLU A 127 -4.63 0.37 19.64
C GLU A 127 -3.19 0.09 19.20
N GLN A 128 -2.97 -1.08 18.60
CA GLN A 128 -1.63 -1.48 18.16
C GLN A 128 -1.31 -0.90 16.78
N ALA A 129 -0.14 -0.30 16.66
CA ALA A 129 0.42 0.18 15.41
C ALA A 129 1.82 -0.37 15.17
N VAL A 130 2.13 -0.69 13.92
CA VAL A 130 3.43 -1.25 13.50
C VAL A 130 4.18 -0.20 12.71
N TYR A 131 5.41 0.12 13.12
CA TYR A 131 6.34 0.92 12.33
C TYR A 131 7.06 0.04 11.30
N ALA A 132 7.10 0.51 10.06
CA ALA A 132 7.91 -0.11 9.02
C ALA A 132 8.33 0.91 7.98
N TRP A 133 9.36 0.59 7.20
CA TRP A 133 9.68 1.30 5.98
C TRP A 133 8.56 1.16 4.97
N GLU A 134 8.19 2.26 4.36
CA GLU A 134 7.13 2.33 3.37
C GLU A 134 7.54 3.21 2.22
N GLY A 135 7.49 2.65 1.01
CA GLY A 135 7.65 3.35 -0.25
C GLY A 135 6.30 3.51 -0.95
N CYS A 136 6.28 4.26 -2.03
CA CYS A 136 5.12 4.45 -2.87
C CYS A 136 5.54 4.58 -4.33
N LEU A 137 4.84 3.92 -5.24
CA LEU A 137 5.09 4.00 -6.69
C LEU A 137 4.94 5.43 -7.25
N SER A 138 4.22 6.30 -6.53
CA SER A 138 4.10 7.74 -6.86
C SER A 138 5.12 8.62 -6.14
N VAL A 139 6.10 8.04 -5.42
CA VAL A 139 7.22 8.69 -4.74
C VAL A 139 8.48 7.86 -5.01
N ASP A 140 8.75 7.70 -6.29
CA ASP A 140 9.77 6.79 -6.78
C ASP A 140 11.16 7.07 -6.17
N GLY A 141 11.82 5.99 -5.74
CA GLY A 141 13.16 6.04 -5.17
C GLY A 141 13.26 6.50 -3.71
N TRP A 142 12.14 6.77 -3.02
CA TRP A 142 12.15 7.25 -1.63
C TRP A 142 11.27 6.41 -0.71
N GLN A 143 11.69 6.32 0.55
CA GLN A 143 10.96 5.63 1.62
C GLN A 143 10.94 6.46 2.90
N SER A 144 9.99 6.17 3.78
CA SER A 144 9.91 6.74 5.12
C SER A 144 9.38 5.70 6.11
N ILE A 145 9.66 5.91 7.39
CA ILE A 145 9.09 5.07 8.45
C ILE A 145 7.67 5.55 8.73
N VAL A 146 6.71 4.64 8.59
CA VAL A 146 5.28 4.91 8.77
C VAL A 146 4.70 3.94 9.79
N ALA A 147 3.92 4.48 10.74
CA ALA A 147 3.11 3.66 11.64
C ALA A 147 1.76 3.36 11.00
N ARG A 148 1.40 2.08 10.95
CA ARG A 148 0.08 1.63 10.50
C ARG A 148 -0.61 0.82 11.58
N SER A 149 -1.94 0.92 11.64
CA SER A 149 -2.70 0.03 12.51
C SER A 149 -2.40 -1.43 12.15
N ARG A 150 -2.16 -2.27 13.18
CA ARG A 150 -1.92 -3.69 12.98
C ARG A 150 -3.13 -4.40 12.40
N ARG A 151 -4.36 -3.94 12.73
CA ARG A 151 -5.62 -4.53 12.28
C ARG A 151 -6.54 -3.46 11.72
N VAL A 152 -7.19 -3.78 10.62
CA VAL A 152 -8.21 -2.93 10.02
C VAL A 152 -9.40 -3.76 9.56
N ARG A 153 -10.56 -3.13 9.49
CA ARG A 153 -11.76 -3.65 8.84
C ARG A 153 -11.97 -2.90 7.54
N LEU A 154 -12.08 -3.62 6.45
CA LEU A 154 -12.35 -3.09 5.11
C LEU A 154 -13.78 -3.40 4.71
N ARG A 155 -14.55 -2.36 4.38
CA ARG A 155 -15.84 -2.47 3.68
C ARG A 155 -15.65 -1.92 2.27
N ALA A 156 -16.00 -2.71 1.27
CA ALA A 156 -15.81 -2.34 -0.14
C ALA A 156 -16.75 -3.13 -1.05
N VAL A 157 -16.76 -2.75 -2.32
CA VAL A 157 -17.25 -3.63 -3.38
C VAL A 157 -16.05 -4.23 -4.10
N GLU A 158 -15.97 -5.54 -4.14
CA GLU A 158 -14.93 -6.28 -4.85
C GLU A 158 -15.40 -6.65 -6.25
N LEU A 159 -14.56 -6.40 -7.26
CA LEU A 159 -14.75 -6.94 -8.61
C LEU A 159 -14.12 -8.33 -8.67
N LEU A 160 -14.96 -9.33 -8.92
CA LEU A 160 -14.53 -10.73 -9.06
C LEU A 160 -14.04 -11.07 -10.46
N ALA A 161 -13.44 -12.24 -10.61
CA ALA A 161 -12.87 -12.71 -11.88
C ALA A 161 -13.93 -12.93 -12.99
N ASP A 162 -15.18 -13.17 -12.62
CA ASP A 162 -16.34 -13.35 -13.51
C ASP A 162 -17.13 -12.06 -13.78
N ASP A 163 -16.55 -10.90 -13.47
CA ASP A 163 -17.16 -9.56 -13.57
C ASP A 163 -18.28 -9.26 -12.57
N GLU A 164 -18.56 -10.17 -11.64
CA GLU A 164 -19.52 -9.90 -10.57
C GLU A 164 -18.96 -8.89 -9.56
N LEU A 165 -19.83 -8.06 -9.02
CA LEU A 165 -19.55 -7.12 -7.95
C LEU A 165 -20.09 -7.68 -6.63
N ARG A 166 -19.21 -7.89 -5.65
CA ARG A 166 -19.54 -8.44 -4.35
C ARG A 166 -19.26 -7.43 -3.23
N GLU A 167 -20.22 -7.14 -2.40
CA GLU A 167 -19.96 -6.39 -1.16
C GLU A 167 -19.17 -7.25 -0.17
N ILE A 168 -18.15 -6.67 0.42
CA ILE A 168 -17.30 -7.30 1.43
C ILE A 168 -17.28 -6.47 2.71
N ASP A 169 -17.08 -7.17 3.82
CA ASP A 169 -16.83 -6.62 5.15
C ASP A 169 -15.84 -7.58 5.85
N GLU A 170 -14.55 -7.30 5.75
CA GLU A 170 -13.48 -8.23 6.15
C GLU A 170 -12.43 -7.55 7.01
N GLU A 171 -11.80 -8.32 7.90
CA GLU A 171 -10.65 -7.87 8.69
C GLU A 171 -9.33 -8.27 8.02
N PHE A 172 -8.38 -7.35 8.03
CA PHE A 172 -6.99 -7.56 7.60
C PHE A 172 -6.06 -7.32 8.79
N VAL A 173 -4.97 -8.11 8.86
CA VAL A 173 -3.99 -8.05 9.95
C VAL A 173 -2.58 -7.97 9.37
N GLY A 174 -1.67 -7.29 10.06
CA GLY A 174 -0.26 -7.23 9.71
C GLY A 174 0.02 -6.50 8.39
N TRP A 175 0.82 -7.10 7.53
CA TRP A 175 1.21 -6.52 6.25
C TRP A 175 0.03 -6.30 5.28
N PRO A 176 -0.92 -7.25 5.10
CA PRO A 176 -2.13 -6.99 4.35
C PRO A 176 -2.93 -5.78 4.84
N ALA A 177 -3.02 -5.58 6.16
CA ALA A 177 -3.67 -4.39 6.73
C ALA A 177 -2.91 -3.11 6.38
N ARG A 178 -1.57 -3.15 6.30
CA ARG A 178 -0.72 -2.03 5.86
C ARG A 178 -1.01 -1.65 4.41
N ILE A 179 -1.06 -2.64 3.50
CA ILE A 179 -1.36 -2.42 2.07
C ILE A 179 -2.74 -1.75 1.93
N VAL A 180 -3.77 -2.28 2.56
CA VAL A 180 -5.13 -1.73 2.53
C VAL A 180 -5.17 -0.28 3.02
N GLN A 181 -4.45 0.06 4.10
CA GLN A 181 -4.34 1.44 4.61
C GLN A 181 -3.63 2.36 3.62
N HIS A 182 -2.51 1.89 3.01
CA HIS A 182 -1.74 2.65 2.04
C HIS A 182 -2.60 3.02 0.82
N GLU A 183 -3.27 2.03 0.23
CA GLU A 183 -4.10 2.25 -0.96
C GLU A 183 -5.32 3.13 -0.66
N THR A 184 -5.91 2.98 0.53
CA THR A 184 -7.04 3.82 0.95
C THR A 184 -6.61 5.27 1.20
N ASP A 185 -5.38 5.51 1.68
CA ASP A 185 -4.83 6.86 1.82
C ASP A 185 -4.80 7.61 0.49
N HIS A 186 -4.44 6.96 -0.62
CA HIS A 186 -4.50 7.58 -1.95
C HIS A 186 -5.89 8.09 -2.32
N LEU A 187 -6.95 7.41 -1.83
CA LEU A 187 -8.34 7.83 -2.03
C LEU A 187 -8.77 8.98 -1.10
N ALA A 188 -7.90 9.36 -0.17
CA ALA A 188 -8.05 10.56 0.65
C ALA A 188 -7.10 11.70 0.24
N GLY A 189 -6.30 11.49 -0.84
CA GLY A 189 -5.29 12.45 -1.28
C GLY A 189 -4.04 12.46 -0.40
N ILE A 190 -3.78 11.38 0.31
CA ILE A 190 -2.65 11.21 1.23
C ILE A 190 -1.62 10.27 0.59
N LEU A 191 -0.35 10.62 0.70
CA LEU A 191 0.78 9.78 0.31
C LEU A 191 1.47 9.24 1.58
N CYS A 192 2.23 8.14 1.46
CA CYS A 192 2.83 7.49 2.63
C CYS A 192 3.69 8.43 3.48
N HIS A 193 4.46 9.34 2.86
CA HIS A 193 5.30 10.28 3.59
C HIS A 193 4.54 11.43 4.26
N ASP A 194 3.27 11.68 3.94
CA ASP A 194 2.43 12.58 4.74
C ASP A 194 2.13 11.98 6.13
N ARG A 195 2.25 10.66 6.27
CA ARG A 195 2.13 9.92 7.53
C ARG A 195 3.48 9.50 8.11
N GLY A 196 4.52 9.62 7.31
CA GLY A 196 5.88 9.26 7.71
C GLY A 196 6.44 10.20 8.76
N VAL A 197 7.38 9.69 9.54
CA VAL A 197 8.21 10.53 10.41
C VAL A 197 9.16 11.33 9.50
N PRO A 198 9.13 12.68 9.53
CA PRO A 198 9.81 13.49 8.50
C PRO A 198 11.31 13.21 8.36
N ARG A 199 12.04 12.99 9.48
CA ARG A 199 13.47 12.70 9.47
C ARG A 199 13.79 11.29 8.95
N SER A 200 12.80 10.41 8.82
CA SER A 200 12.98 9.09 8.24
C SER A 200 12.83 9.06 6.72
N PHE A 201 12.60 10.21 6.08
CA PHE A 201 12.50 10.28 4.61
C PHE A 201 13.89 10.12 4.00
N VAL A 202 14.16 8.96 3.41
CA VAL A 202 15.45 8.58 2.86
C VAL A 202 15.30 7.98 1.46
N GLN A 203 16.36 8.07 0.67
CA GLN A 203 16.43 7.37 -0.60
C GLN A 203 16.45 5.86 -0.36
N ALA A 204 15.65 5.11 -1.13
CA ALA A 204 15.38 3.68 -0.91
C ALA A 204 16.67 2.83 -0.80
N GLY A 205 17.71 3.16 -1.59
CA GLY A 205 19.00 2.45 -1.53
C GLY A 205 19.72 2.55 -0.18
N TYR A 206 19.37 3.51 0.67
CA TYR A 206 19.97 3.65 2.00
C TYR A 206 19.26 2.87 3.09
N THR A 207 18.04 2.37 2.86
CA THR A 207 17.32 1.58 3.87
C THR A 207 18.06 0.30 4.25
N ALA A 208 18.83 -0.28 3.34
CA ALA A 208 19.69 -1.43 3.61
C ALA A 208 20.82 -1.17 4.62
N LEU A 209 21.09 0.10 4.97
CA LEU A 209 22.06 0.45 6.03
C LEU A 209 21.48 0.29 7.44
N TYR A 210 20.18 0.04 7.55
CA TYR A 210 19.46 -0.10 8.82
C TYR A 210 19.05 -1.57 8.98
N GLU A 211 19.64 -2.27 9.94
CA GLU A 211 19.47 -3.70 10.13
C GLU A 211 18.06 -4.04 10.64
N ASP A 212 17.57 -3.24 11.59
CA ASP A 212 16.23 -3.38 12.13
C ASP A 212 15.59 -2.00 12.43
N MET A 213 14.34 -2.00 12.84
CA MET A 213 13.63 -0.76 13.13
C MET A 213 14.21 0.00 14.32
N PRO A 214 14.57 -0.61 15.47
CA PRO A 214 15.25 0.06 16.56
C PRO A 214 16.56 0.73 16.14
N GLU A 215 17.38 0.09 15.33
CA GLU A 215 18.61 0.65 14.81
C GLU A 215 18.36 1.82 13.85
N ALA A 216 17.35 1.70 12.98
CA ALA A 216 16.91 2.81 12.13
C ALA A 216 16.51 4.04 12.94
N VAL A 217 15.71 3.84 14.00
CA VAL A 217 15.28 4.91 14.92
C VAL A 217 16.49 5.57 15.57
N ARG A 218 17.44 4.80 16.09
CA ARG A 218 18.67 5.29 16.73
C ARG A 218 19.56 6.07 15.74
N ARG A 219 19.86 5.51 14.59
CA ARG A 219 20.76 6.12 13.59
C ARG A 219 20.19 7.40 12.99
N LEU A 220 18.88 7.47 12.84
CA LEU A 220 18.21 8.65 12.33
C LEU A 220 17.90 9.69 13.43
N GLY A 221 18.15 9.36 14.71
CA GLY A 221 17.87 10.24 15.84
C GLY A 221 16.38 10.47 16.03
N LEU A 222 15.58 9.40 15.98
CA LEU A 222 14.11 9.43 16.05
C LEU A 222 13.55 9.02 17.42
N GLU A 223 14.40 8.77 18.43
CA GLU A 223 13.97 8.27 19.74
C GLU A 223 13.00 9.21 20.46
N GLY A 224 12.97 10.49 20.09
CA GLY A 224 12.01 11.46 20.60
C GLY A 224 10.62 11.36 19.97
N GLU A 225 10.54 10.79 18.74
CA GLU A 225 9.31 10.69 17.94
C GLU A 225 8.79 9.24 17.91
N ILE A 226 9.71 8.26 17.87
CA ILE A 226 9.41 6.84 17.83
C ILE A 226 10.00 6.17 19.06
N ARG A 227 9.16 5.59 19.90
CA ARG A 227 9.59 4.87 21.11
C ARG A 227 9.47 3.37 20.89
N LEU A 228 10.58 2.73 20.54
CA LEU A 228 10.66 1.28 20.37
C LEU A 228 11.64 0.69 21.39
N GLY A 229 11.25 -0.45 22.01
CA GLY A 229 12.18 -1.34 22.71
C GLY A 229 13.00 -2.17 21.73
N THR A 230 14.07 -2.79 22.21
CA THR A 230 14.91 -3.68 21.41
C THR A 230 14.07 -4.80 20.76
N GLY A 231 14.18 -4.98 19.45
CA GLY A 231 13.44 -5.98 18.68
C GLY A 231 11.95 -5.64 18.46
N GLN A 232 11.46 -4.47 18.90
CA GLN A 232 10.08 -4.07 18.69
C GLN A 232 9.90 -3.30 17.39
N VAL A 233 8.85 -3.63 16.67
CA VAL A 233 8.30 -2.83 15.55
C VAL A 233 6.87 -2.36 15.86
N LEU A 234 6.23 -3.00 16.84
CA LEU A 234 4.87 -2.75 17.30
C LEU A 234 4.88 -1.75 18.46
N VAL A 235 3.98 -0.78 18.42
CA VAL A 235 3.69 0.14 19.52
C VAL A 235 2.22 0.08 19.89
N GLU A 236 1.90 0.36 21.16
CA GLU A 236 0.54 0.64 21.61
C GLU A 236 0.27 2.13 21.45
N ARG A 237 -0.88 2.49 20.89
CA ARG A 237 -1.30 3.88 20.82
C ARG A 237 -1.87 4.28 22.17
N THR A 238 -1.47 5.44 22.66
CA THR A 238 -2.11 6.04 23.83
C THR A 238 -3.53 6.45 23.44
N PRO A 239 -4.58 6.08 24.21
CA PRO A 239 -5.92 6.54 23.97
C PRO A 239 -5.96 8.08 23.95
N GLY A 240 -6.33 8.67 22.81
CA GLY A 240 -6.45 10.13 22.66
C GLY A 240 -5.54 10.80 21.64
N GLU A 241 -4.54 10.13 21.08
CA GLU A 241 -3.77 10.67 19.95
C GLU A 241 -4.62 10.59 18.66
N LYS A 242 -5.36 11.67 18.40
CA LYS A 242 -6.01 11.88 17.10
C LYS A 242 -4.92 12.30 16.10
N ARG A 243 -4.78 11.52 15.03
CA ARG A 243 -4.05 11.95 13.84
C ARG A 243 -4.90 12.80 12.94
#